data_624bcc0b9401a3b110f4fd4faa5fc3a1
#
_entry.id   624bcc0b9401a3b110f4fd4faa5fc3a1
#
_cell.length_a   1.000
_cell.length_b   1.000
_cell.length_c   1.000
_cell.angle_alpha   90.00
_cell.angle_beta   90.00
_cell.angle_gamma   90.00
#
_symmetry.space_group_name_H-M   'P 1'
#
loop_
_entity.id
_entity.type
_entity.pdbx_description
1 polymer ?
#
loop_
_entity_poly.entity_id
_entity_poly.type
_entity_poly.pdbx_seq_one_letter_code
_entity_poly.pdbx_strand_id
1 'polypeptide(L)'
;MDRHSVGSFKYFVGTSSLAQIATREDRVCVLNILGGESSDVTPVSHSYSGGNVVFGTAPGKGGQVLETPIGNIPVFNNVRDGLDAGYSFNCGVVYLPPSAARDGVAELIRVNPELRKIFIITEKIAVHDAREIRAMGQQRGVDIFGANGLGVADSWNQVRIGGALGGDNPGDTLRRGSIAIFSNSGGFSTTIAQYLRMAGWGTTTVISSGKDVYIHYAAPEFAFALANDARSKAAVLYCEPGGYYELDANFTKPFVACVVGRWKSKLTRAVGHAGAMAGGSDDALAKFAA
;
A
#
# COMPACT_ATOMS: atom_id res chain seq x y z
N MET A 1 6.53 20.00 10.51
CA MET A 1 6.46 19.58 9.11
C MET A 1 5.21 20.19 8.51
N ASP A 2 5.38 20.92 7.43
CA ASP A 2 4.24 21.50 6.73
C ASP A 2 3.44 20.40 6.05
N ARG A 3 2.15 20.40 6.33
CA ARG A 3 1.23 19.48 5.68
C ARG A 3 0.93 19.99 4.28
N HIS A 4 1.16 19.17 3.28
CA HIS A 4 0.79 19.52 1.92
C HIS A 4 -0.71 19.36 1.73
N SER A 5 -1.29 20.29 0.98
CA SER A 5 -2.68 20.25 0.57
C SER A 5 -2.72 19.97 -0.94
N VAL A 6 -3.44 18.95 -1.34
CA VAL A 6 -3.66 18.58 -2.74
C VAL A 6 -5.16 18.48 -2.95
N GLY A 7 -5.74 19.44 -3.66
CA GLY A 7 -7.17 19.51 -3.85
C GLY A 7 -7.94 19.56 -2.53
N SER A 8 -8.95 18.74 -2.39
CA SER A 8 -9.75 18.59 -1.16
C SER A 8 -9.06 17.75 -0.07
N PHE A 9 -7.90 17.22 -0.36
CA PHE A 9 -7.18 16.33 0.51
C PHE A 9 -6.09 17.09 1.28
N LYS A 10 -5.95 16.84 2.58
CA LYS A 10 -4.93 17.41 3.46
C LYS A 10 -4.20 16.26 4.13
N TYR A 11 -3.17 15.74 3.46
CA TYR A 11 -2.83 14.42 3.85
C TYR A 11 -1.46 14.15 4.30
N PHE A 12 -0.50 14.74 3.65
CA PHE A 12 0.85 14.30 3.86
C PHE A 12 1.36 14.70 5.21
N VAL A 13 1.85 13.73 5.90
CA VAL A 13 2.51 13.93 7.16
C VAL A 13 4.02 13.91 6.98
N GLY A 14 4.57 13.02 6.19
CA GLY A 14 6.00 12.88 6.02
C GLY A 14 6.44 12.59 4.59
N THR A 15 5.66 11.83 3.83
CA THR A 15 6.04 11.37 2.50
C THR A 15 5.75 12.41 1.43
N SER A 16 6.78 13.04 0.91
CA SER A 16 6.68 14.06 -0.14
C SER A 16 7.21 13.60 -1.50
N SER A 17 7.89 12.47 -1.57
CA SER A 17 8.43 11.88 -2.79
C SER A 17 8.23 10.37 -2.80
N LEU A 18 8.03 9.77 -3.98
CA LEU A 18 7.89 8.31 -4.11
C LEU A 18 9.12 7.57 -3.57
N ALA A 19 10.30 8.19 -3.63
CA ALA A 19 11.54 7.61 -3.11
C ALA A 19 11.52 7.34 -1.60
N GLN A 20 10.62 7.99 -0.86
CA GLN A 20 10.54 7.89 0.60
C GLN A 20 9.55 6.83 1.09
N ILE A 21 8.72 6.28 0.20
CA ILE A 21 7.62 5.38 0.59
C ILE A 21 8.15 4.02 1.04
N ALA A 22 9.10 3.45 0.29
CA ALA A 22 9.75 2.19 0.64
C ALA A 22 11.27 2.31 0.49
N THR A 23 11.96 2.22 1.61
CA THR A 23 13.41 2.44 1.69
C THR A 23 14.11 1.28 2.38
N ARG A 24 15.43 1.17 2.22
CA ARG A 24 16.25 0.17 2.91
C ARG A 24 16.32 0.37 4.43
N GLU A 25 15.90 1.52 4.91
CA GLU A 25 15.85 1.86 6.33
C GLU A 25 14.54 1.42 7.00
N ASP A 26 13.58 0.96 6.20
CA ASP A 26 12.30 0.51 6.72
C ASP A 26 12.45 -0.82 7.47
N ARG A 27 12.08 -0.79 8.74
CA ARG A 27 12.02 -1.93 9.66
C ARG A 27 10.55 -2.22 9.92
N VAL A 28 10.11 -3.40 9.55
CA VAL A 28 8.69 -3.74 9.43
C VAL A 28 8.23 -4.64 10.55
N CYS A 29 7.10 -4.29 11.20
CA CYS A 29 6.31 -5.17 12.04
C CYS A 29 5.06 -5.61 11.26
N VAL A 30 4.76 -6.91 11.21
CA VAL A 30 3.60 -7.47 10.52
C VAL A 30 2.57 -8.00 11.51
N LEU A 31 1.37 -7.39 11.52
CA LEU A 31 0.24 -7.88 12.33
C LEU A 31 -0.46 -9.05 11.64
N ASN A 32 -0.72 -10.11 12.40
CA ASN A 32 -1.25 -11.39 11.92
C ASN A 32 -0.32 -12.09 10.92
N ILE A 33 0.98 -12.12 11.21
CA ILE A 33 2.03 -12.65 10.33
C ILE A 33 1.85 -14.13 9.98
N LEU A 34 1.19 -14.92 10.83
CA LEU A 34 0.88 -16.33 10.61
C LEU A 34 -0.53 -16.55 10.03
N GLY A 35 -1.18 -15.52 9.51
CA GLY A 35 -2.40 -15.63 8.72
C GLY A 35 -2.12 -16.24 7.34
N GLY A 36 -3.14 -16.76 6.65
CA GLY A 36 -2.96 -17.47 5.38
C GLY A 36 -2.14 -16.67 4.36
N GLU A 37 -2.62 -15.50 3.94
CA GLU A 37 -1.92 -14.68 2.94
C GLU A 37 -0.59 -14.12 3.47
N SER A 38 -0.56 -13.63 4.70
CA SER A 38 0.63 -12.99 5.26
C SER A 38 1.80 -13.97 5.44
N SER A 39 1.52 -15.24 5.80
CA SER A 39 2.55 -16.27 5.94
C SER A 39 3.19 -16.67 4.62
N ASP A 40 2.44 -16.59 3.52
CA ASP A 40 2.95 -16.91 2.18
C ASP A 40 3.74 -15.75 1.58
N VAL A 41 3.27 -14.52 1.77
CA VAL A 41 3.80 -13.32 1.12
C VAL A 41 4.99 -12.71 1.86
N THR A 42 4.98 -12.75 3.19
CA THR A 42 6.01 -12.10 4.01
C THR A 42 7.42 -12.67 3.77
N PRO A 43 7.65 -14.00 3.64
CA PRO A 43 8.97 -14.54 3.35
C PRO A 43 9.57 -14.00 2.05
N VAL A 44 8.77 -13.88 0.99
CA VAL A 44 9.20 -13.33 -0.30
C VAL A 44 9.52 -11.84 -0.18
N SER A 45 8.69 -11.06 0.52
CA SER A 45 8.92 -9.63 0.75
C SER A 45 10.19 -9.39 1.57
N HIS A 46 10.37 -10.17 2.64
CA HIS A 46 11.53 -10.12 3.51
C HIS A 46 12.83 -10.42 2.75
N SER A 47 12.83 -11.49 1.97
CA SER A 47 13.99 -11.90 1.17
C SER A 47 14.33 -10.87 0.09
N TYR A 48 13.34 -10.40 -0.68
CA TYR A 48 13.55 -9.38 -1.72
C TYR A 48 14.09 -8.07 -1.14
N SER A 49 13.66 -7.73 0.06
CA SER A 49 14.08 -6.49 0.75
C SER A 49 15.36 -6.63 1.56
N GLY A 50 15.99 -7.81 1.57
CA GLY A 50 17.23 -8.04 2.30
C GLY A 50 17.07 -8.06 3.81
N GLY A 51 15.89 -8.49 4.31
CA GLY A 51 15.67 -8.67 5.74
C GLY A 51 14.97 -7.52 6.45
N ASN A 52 13.98 -6.87 5.83
CA ASN A 52 13.31 -5.70 6.40
C ASN A 52 12.26 -6.02 7.49
N VAL A 53 11.69 -7.23 7.54
CA VAL A 53 10.71 -7.61 8.56
C VAL A 53 11.43 -8.02 9.84
N VAL A 54 11.25 -7.28 10.91
CA VAL A 54 11.99 -7.50 12.17
C VAL A 54 11.26 -8.43 13.14
N PHE A 55 9.93 -8.39 13.15
CA PHE A 55 9.07 -9.34 13.85
C PHE A 55 7.63 -9.26 13.34
N GLY A 56 6.82 -10.22 13.72
CA GLY A 56 5.38 -10.17 13.52
C GLY A 56 4.59 -10.51 14.77
N THR A 57 3.27 -10.30 14.71
CA THR A 57 2.38 -10.66 15.80
C THR A 57 1.34 -11.68 15.35
N ALA A 58 1.01 -12.60 16.24
CA ALA A 58 -0.12 -13.52 16.12
C ALA A 58 -0.58 -13.90 17.52
N PRO A 59 -1.74 -13.39 17.99
CA PRO A 59 -2.24 -13.66 19.34
C PRO A 59 -2.34 -15.16 19.64
N GLY A 60 -1.81 -15.59 20.79
CA GLY A 60 -1.76 -17.00 21.20
C GLY A 60 -0.67 -17.84 20.52
N LYS A 61 0.15 -17.25 19.67
CA LYS A 61 1.24 -17.94 18.95
C LYS A 61 2.62 -17.35 19.23
N GLY A 62 2.75 -16.52 20.26
CA GLY A 62 4.04 -15.96 20.69
C GLY A 62 5.08 -17.05 20.95
N GLY A 63 6.32 -16.80 20.56
CA GLY A 63 7.42 -17.77 20.62
C GLY A 63 7.58 -18.65 19.39
N GLN A 64 6.62 -18.63 18.44
CA GLN A 64 6.80 -19.24 17.12
C GLN A 64 7.69 -18.36 16.23
N VAL A 65 8.05 -18.90 15.08
CA VAL A 65 8.80 -18.18 14.04
C VAL A 65 8.11 -18.36 12.69
N LEU A 66 8.26 -17.39 11.81
CA LEU A 66 7.97 -17.55 10.39
C LEU A 66 9.29 -17.79 9.67
N GLU A 67 9.43 -18.97 9.06
CA GLU A 67 10.62 -19.34 8.31
C GLU A 67 10.72 -18.54 7.00
N THR A 68 11.95 -18.11 6.66
CA THR A 68 12.23 -17.44 5.40
C THR A 68 13.56 -17.93 4.81
N PRO A 69 13.80 -17.77 3.50
CA PRO A 69 15.06 -18.18 2.87
C PRO A 69 16.32 -17.51 3.45
N ILE A 70 16.16 -16.36 4.13
CA ILE A 70 17.30 -15.58 4.65
C ILE A 70 17.32 -15.46 6.18
N GLY A 71 16.53 -16.29 6.88
CA GLY A 71 16.45 -16.31 8.34
C GLY A 71 15.02 -16.31 8.86
N ASN A 72 14.86 -16.59 10.13
CA ASN A 72 13.55 -16.70 10.77
C ASN A 72 13.08 -15.36 11.31
N ILE A 73 11.80 -15.06 11.14
CA ILE A 73 11.14 -13.87 11.71
C ILE A 73 10.46 -14.29 13.01
N PRO A 74 10.79 -13.69 14.17
CA PRO A 74 10.15 -14.02 15.44
C PRO A 74 8.71 -13.53 15.48
N VAL A 75 7.86 -14.30 16.17
CA VAL A 75 6.44 -14.00 16.33
C VAL A 75 6.12 -13.77 17.81
N PHE A 76 5.43 -12.67 18.11
CA PHE A 76 4.98 -12.29 19.43
C PHE A 76 3.45 -12.30 19.54
N ASN A 77 2.90 -12.28 20.74
CA ASN A 77 1.45 -12.23 20.91
C ASN A 77 0.86 -10.86 20.56
N ASN A 78 1.62 -9.79 20.79
CA ASN A 78 1.24 -8.40 20.51
C ASN A 78 2.49 -7.56 20.21
N VAL A 79 2.29 -6.31 19.83
CA VAL A 79 3.38 -5.40 19.45
C VAL A 79 4.27 -5.04 20.65
N ARG A 80 3.69 -4.89 21.84
CA ARG A 80 4.42 -4.55 23.06
C ARG A 80 5.46 -5.61 23.40
N ASP A 81 5.10 -6.90 23.32
CA ASP A 81 6.01 -8.00 23.62
C ASP A 81 7.26 -7.95 22.70
N GLY A 82 7.09 -7.59 21.42
CA GLY A 82 8.20 -7.44 20.48
C GLY A 82 9.12 -6.26 20.83
N LEU A 83 8.55 -5.12 21.23
CA LEU A 83 9.31 -3.97 21.69
C LEU A 83 10.07 -4.25 22.99
N ASP A 84 9.42 -4.91 23.96
CA ASP A 84 10.01 -5.29 25.25
C ASP A 84 11.13 -6.33 25.07
N ALA A 85 11.08 -7.14 24.00
CA ALA A 85 12.17 -8.05 23.59
C ALA A 85 13.34 -7.33 22.88
N GLY A 86 13.29 -6.00 22.73
CA GLY A 86 14.36 -5.18 22.17
C GLY A 86 14.29 -4.95 20.65
N TYR A 87 13.22 -5.40 19.97
CA TYR A 87 13.02 -5.10 18.56
C TYR A 87 12.52 -3.66 18.38
N SER A 88 12.98 -3.00 17.32
CA SER A 88 12.49 -1.67 16.92
C SER A 88 11.99 -1.69 15.48
N PHE A 89 10.95 -0.90 15.17
CA PHE A 89 10.40 -0.79 13.83
C PHE A 89 9.87 0.63 13.59
N ASN A 90 9.77 1.03 12.31
CA ASN A 90 9.22 2.32 11.89
C ASN A 90 8.08 2.16 10.87
N CYS A 91 7.77 0.93 10.50
CA CYS A 91 6.74 0.61 9.51
C CYS A 91 5.88 -0.56 10.00
N GLY A 92 4.55 -0.42 9.93
CA GLY A 92 3.59 -1.47 10.25
C GLY A 92 2.91 -2.01 9.00
N VAL A 93 2.61 -3.31 8.97
CA VAL A 93 1.76 -3.95 7.95
C VAL A 93 0.61 -4.68 8.63
N VAL A 94 -0.62 -4.44 8.14
CA VAL A 94 -1.84 -4.93 8.79
C VAL A 94 -2.55 -5.94 7.90
N TYR A 95 -2.59 -7.20 8.38
CA TYR A 95 -3.34 -8.33 7.80
C TYR A 95 -4.46 -8.83 8.73
N LEU A 96 -4.88 -8.01 9.65
CA LEU A 96 -5.96 -8.37 10.59
C LEU A 96 -7.32 -8.44 9.87
N PRO A 97 -8.30 -9.19 10.43
CA PRO A 97 -9.67 -9.12 9.94
C PRO A 97 -10.22 -7.68 9.95
N PRO A 98 -11.18 -7.32 9.08
CA PRO A 98 -11.70 -5.96 8.96
C PRO A 98 -12.16 -5.34 10.29
N SER A 99 -12.82 -6.12 11.14
CA SER A 99 -13.31 -5.68 12.45
C SER A 99 -12.21 -5.43 13.49
N ALA A 100 -10.99 -5.92 13.26
CA ALA A 100 -9.85 -5.77 14.16
C ALA A 100 -8.79 -4.78 13.61
N ALA A 101 -8.93 -4.35 12.35
CA ALA A 101 -7.91 -3.52 11.70
C ALA A 101 -7.70 -2.17 12.38
N ARG A 102 -8.79 -1.51 12.80
CA ARG A 102 -8.72 -0.23 13.53
C ARG A 102 -7.95 -0.37 14.84
N ASP A 103 -8.24 -1.39 15.61
CA ASP A 103 -7.60 -1.61 16.90
C ASP A 103 -6.12 -1.98 16.75
N GLY A 104 -5.78 -2.77 15.73
CA GLY A 104 -4.39 -3.07 15.40
C GLY A 104 -3.59 -1.83 14.99
N VAL A 105 -4.17 -0.94 14.19
CA VAL A 105 -3.54 0.35 13.86
C VAL A 105 -3.38 1.22 15.10
N ALA A 106 -4.40 1.27 15.97
CA ALA A 106 -4.35 2.01 17.22
C ALA A 106 -3.25 1.47 18.15
N GLU A 107 -3.07 0.15 18.22
CA GLU A 107 -1.98 -0.47 18.98
C GLU A 107 -0.62 -0.02 18.43
N LEU A 108 -0.35 -0.18 17.11
CA LEU A 108 0.90 0.23 16.48
C LEU A 108 1.26 1.69 16.82
N ILE A 109 0.29 2.61 16.65
CA ILE A 109 0.49 4.04 16.88
C ILE A 109 0.72 4.36 18.35
N ARG A 110 -0.01 3.68 19.26
CA ARG A 110 0.05 3.95 20.70
C ARG A 110 1.35 3.50 21.33
N VAL A 111 1.84 2.32 20.93
CA VAL A 111 2.98 1.69 21.62
C VAL A 111 4.33 2.04 21.00
N ASN A 112 4.37 2.54 19.76
CA ASN A 112 5.62 2.84 19.07
C ASN A 112 5.71 4.31 18.63
N PRO A 113 6.48 5.16 19.33
CA PRO A 113 6.69 6.55 18.96
C PRO A 113 7.56 6.75 17.70
N GLU A 114 8.31 5.71 17.28
CA GLU A 114 9.17 5.76 16.08
C GLU A 114 8.42 5.43 14.79
N LEU A 115 7.16 5.03 14.91
CA LEU A 115 6.33 4.64 13.77
C LEU A 115 6.15 5.81 12.78
N ARG A 116 6.40 5.54 11.50
CA ARG A 116 6.31 6.51 10.41
C ARG A 116 5.24 6.15 9.38
N LYS A 117 5.08 4.88 9.12
CA LYS A 117 4.24 4.37 8.03
C LYS A 117 3.44 3.14 8.46
N ILE A 118 2.21 3.01 7.95
CA ILE A 118 1.39 1.80 8.08
C ILE A 118 0.81 1.45 6.71
N PHE A 119 0.96 0.20 6.31
CA PHE A 119 0.33 -0.37 5.12
C PHE A 119 -0.81 -1.31 5.53
N ILE A 120 -2.03 -1.01 5.10
CA ILE A 120 -3.22 -1.79 5.43
C ILE A 120 -3.61 -2.64 4.23
N ILE A 121 -3.37 -3.95 4.35
CA ILE A 121 -3.71 -4.94 3.31
C ILE A 121 -5.17 -5.35 3.46
N THR A 122 -5.67 -5.37 4.69
CA THR A 122 -7.06 -5.69 5.03
C THR A 122 -8.05 -4.94 4.13
N GLU A 123 -9.01 -5.70 3.59
CA GLU A 123 -10.12 -5.18 2.78
C GLU A 123 -11.42 -5.06 3.58
N LYS A 124 -12.38 -4.27 3.07
CA LYS A 124 -13.73 -4.13 3.63
C LYS A 124 -13.76 -3.55 5.06
N ILE A 125 -12.82 -2.69 5.39
CA ILE A 125 -12.87 -1.94 6.64
C ILE A 125 -14.06 -0.98 6.57
N ALA A 126 -14.84 -0.91 7.66
CA ALA A 126 -15.95 0.02 7.76
C ALA A 126 -15.44 1.47 7.57
N VAL A 127 -16.21 2.29 6.83
CA VAL A 127 -15.82 3.69 6.54
C VAL A 127 -15.57 4.48 7.82
N HIS A 128 -16.35 4.23 8.87
CA HIS A 128 -16.15 4.85 10.18
C HIS A 128 -14.77 4.52 10.76
N ASP A 129 -14.41 3.24 10.80
CA ASP A 129 -13.12 2.78 11.29
C ASP A 129 -11.95 3.30 10.43
N ALA A 130 -12.12 3.33 9.12
CA ALA A 130 -11.13 3.90 8.21
C ALA A 130 -10.90 5.40 8.47
N ARG A 131 -11.95 6.16 8.76
CA ARG A 131 -11.83 7.58 9.13
C ARG A 131 -11.13 7.77 10.47
N GLU A 132 -11.40 6.92 11.46
CA GLU A 132 -10.68 6.93 12.74
C GLU A 132 -9.20 6.61 12.55
N ILE A 133 -8.86 5.59 11.75
CA ILE A 133 -7.48 5.26 11.37
C ILE A 133 -6.78 6.48 10.78
N ARG A 134 -7.45 7.18 9.86
CA ARG A 134 -6.92 8.40 9.27
C ARG A 134 -6.63 9.47 10.33
N ALA A 135 -7.58 9.72 11.22
CA ALA A 135 -7.44 10.73 12.26
C ALA A 135 -6.27 10.40 13.21
N MET A 136 -6.13 9.15 13.61
CA MET A 136 -5.01 8.68 14.45
C MET A 136 -3.66 8.90 13.74
N GLY A 137 -3.55 8.51 12.47
CA GLY A 137 -2.34 8.73 11.67
C GLY A 137 -1.96 10.20 11.58
N GLN A 138 -2.93 11.07 11.26
CA GLN A 138 -2.70 12.51 11.17
C GLN A 138 -2.27 13.14 12.50
N GLN A 139 -2.88 12.73 13.60
CA GLN A 139 -2.57 13.24 14.93
C GLN A 139 -1.14 12.89 15.36
N ARG A 140 -0.66 11.72 14.96
CA ARG A 140 0.65 11.20 15.37
C ARG A 140 1.75 11.35 14.34
N GLY A 141 1.44 11.91 13.19
CA GLY A 141 2.42 12.09 12.13
C GLY A 141 2.81 10.77 11.44
N VAL A 142 1.87 9.84 11.32
CA VAL A 142 2.06 8.53 10.67
C VAL A 142 1.34 8.51 9.33
N ASP A 143 2.05 8.19 8.25
CA ASP A 143 1.48 8.02 6.92
C ASP A 143 0.76 6.67 6.83
N ILE A 144 -0.49 6.68 6.34
CA ILE A 144 -1.31 5.47 6.18
C ILE A 144 -1.50 5.18 4.69
N PHE A 145 -1.28 3.94 4.27
CA PHE A 145 -1.46 3.43 2.91
C PHE A 145 -2.49 2.29 2.89
N GLY A 146 -3.32 2.23 1.87
CA GLY A 146 -4.44 1.27 1.78
C GLY A 146 -5.74 1.97 2.18
N ALA A 147 -6.79 1.33 2.64
CA ALA A 147 -6.97 -0.11 2.82
C ALA A 147 -7.19 -0.88 1.49
N ASN A 148 -7.24 -2.22 1.57
CA ASN A 148 -7.47 -3.10 0.41
C ASN A 148 -6.39 -2.91 -0.68
N GLY A 149 -5.16 -2.59 -0.32
CA GLY A 149 -4.02 -2.48 -1.20
C GLY A 149 -3.05 -3.64 -1.01
N LEU A 150 -2.18 -3.89 -1.99
CA LEU A 150 -1.07 -4.82 -1.83
C LEU A 150 0.24 -4.13 -1.37
N GLY A 151 0.14 -2.92 -0.81
CA GLY A 151 1.29 -2.19 -0.32
C GLY A 151 2.12 -1.52 -1.42
N VAL A 152 3.43 -1.53 -1.28
CA VAL A 152 4.38 -0.83 -2.14
C VAL A 152 5.58 -1.70 -2.48
N ALA A 153 6.12 -1.49 -3.68
CA ALA A 153 7.45 -1.99 -4.05
C ALA A 153 8.27 -0.87 -4.70
N ASP A 154 9.54 -0.76 -4.33
CA ASP A 154 10.48 0.17 -4.93
C ASP A 154 11.60 -0.60 -5.62
N SER A 155 11.67 -0.47 -6.95
CA SER A 155 12.63 -1.22 -7.77
C SER A 155 14.06 -0.68 -7.65
N TRP A 156 14.23 0.57 -7.24
CA TRP A 156 15.55 1.16 -7.05
C TRP A 156 16.16 0.75 -5.71
N ASN A 157 15.35 0.77 -4.67
CA ASN A 157 15.76 0.35 -3.33
C ASN A 157 15.74 -1.17 -3.18
N GLN A 158 15.06 -1.90 -4.09
CA GLN A 158 14.76 -3.33 -3.95
C GLN A 158 14.09 -3.61 -2.59
N VAL A 159 13.00 -2.92 -2.32
CA VAL A 159 12.20 -3.05 -1.11
C VAL A 159 10.74 -3.32 -1.48
N ARG A 160 10.14 -4.28 -0.80
CA ARG A 160 8.71 -4.59 -0.87
C ARG A 160 8.12 -4.59 0.54
N ILE A 161 7.03 -3.84 0.72
CA ILE A 161 6.33 -3.74 2.00
C ILE A 161 4.85 -4.02 1.78
N GLY A 162 4.30 -4.96 2.51
CA GLY A 162 2.92 -5.39 2.39
C GLY A 162 2.77 -6.66 1.55
N GLY A 163 1.81 -6.67 0.64
CA GLY A 163 1.40 -7.84 -0.12
C GLY A 163 2.27 -8.22 -1.31
N ALA A 164 1.70 -8.99 -2.23
CA ALA A 164 2.42 -9.73 -3.28
C ALA A 164 2.75 -8.91 -4.54
N LEU A 165 3.11 -7.63 -4.41
CA LEU A 165 3.53 -6.83 -5.56
C LEU A 165 4.78 -7.44 -6.23
N GLY A 166 4.73 -7.63 -7.54
CA GLY A 166 5.78 -8.32 -8.28
C GLY A 166 5.68 -9.85 -8.24
N GLY A 167 4.63 -10.39 -7.58
CA GLY A 167 4.40 -11.84 -7.50
C GLY A 167 5.43 -12.56 -6.62
N ASP A 168 5.61 -13.86 -6.89
CA ASP A 168 6.52 -14.72 -6.12
C ASP A 168 7.99 -14.46 -6.43
N ASN A 169 8.27 -13.87 -7.60
CA ASN A 169 9.62 -13.51 -8.05
C ASN A 169 9.71 -12.00 -8.34
N PRO A 170 9.65 -11.13 -7.31
CA PRO A 170 9.63 -9.68 -7.53
C PRO A 170 10.89 -9.15 -8.24
N GLY A 171 12.05 -9.77 -8.05
CA GLY A 171 13.27 -9.43 -8.77
C GLY A 171 13.17 -9.61 -10.29
N ASP A 172 12.32 -10.55 -10.72
CA ASP A 172 12.07 -10.78 -12.14
C ASP A 172 11.06 -9.80 -12.73
N THR A 173 10.12 -9.32 -11.96
CA THR A 173 9.05 -8.42 -12.40
C THR A 173 9.44 -6.95 -12.25
N LEU A 174 10.06 -6.60 -11.13
CA LEU A 174 10.35 -5.22 -10.72
C LEU A 174 11.77 -4.81 -11.16
N ARG A 175 11.92 -4.52 -12.43
CA ARG A 175 13.20 -4.03 -12.97
C ARG A 175 13.32 -2.52 -12.72
N ARG A 176 14.50 -2.08 -12.24
CA ARG A 176 14.83 -0.65 -12.09
C ARG A 176 14.66 0.10 -13.41
N GLY A 177 13.94 1.21 -13.37
CA GLY A 177 13.67 2.09 -14.50
C GLY A 177 13.14 3.44 -14.08
N SER A 178 12.29 4.06 -14.88
CA SER A 178 11.82 5.44 -14.69
C SER A 178 10.30 5.61 -14.70
N ILE A 179 9.54 4.53 -14.63
CA ILE A 179 8.08 4.59 -14.67
C ILE A 179 7.52 4.23 -13.29
N ALA A 180 6.72 5.11 -12.71
CA ALA A 180 5.96 4.82 -11.51
C ALA A 180 4.62 4.16 -11.85
N ILE A 181 4.12 3.29 -10.98
CA ILE A 181 2.80 2.66 -11.14
C ILE A 181 1.93 2.99 -9.93
N PHE A 182 0.72 3.44 -10.20
CA PHE A 182 -0.33 3.62 -9.21
C PHE A 182 -1.57 2.85 -9.65
N SER A 183 -2.05 1.94 -8.84
CA SER A 183 -3.13 1.03 -9.23
C SER A 183 -4.11 0.79 -8.11
N ASN A 184 -5.41 0.82 -8.41
CA ASN A 184 -6.44 0.35 -7.49
C ASN A 184 -6.41 -1.18 -7.30
N SER A 185 -5.82 -1.92 -8.25
CA SER A 185 -5.72 -3.38 -8.20
C SER A 185 -4.28 -3.83 -8.00
N GLY A 186 -4.06 -4.63 -6.95
CA GLY A 186 -2.75 -5.22 -6.67
C GLY A 186 -2.25 -6.16 -7.76
N GLY A 187 -3.11 -7.04 -8.27
CA GLY A 187 -2.76 -7.95 -9.37
C GLY A 187 -2.37 -7.21 -10.64
N PHE A 188 -3.14 -6.20 -11.03
CA PHE A 188 -2.81 -5.38 -12.22
C PHE A 188 -1.57 -4.51 -12.03
N SER A 189 -1.22 -4.11 -10.80
CA SER A 189 0.08 -3.46 -10.55
C SER A 189 1.24 -4.34 -11.02
N THR A 190 1.20 -5.63 -10.66
CA THR A 190 2.19 -6.64 -11.07
C THR A 190 2.17 -6.88 -12.57
N THR A 191 0.98 -7.05 -13.17
CA THR A 191 0.81 -7.29 -14.61
C THR A 191 1.37 -6.12 -15.44
N ILE A 192 1.11 -4.88 -15.03
CA ILE A 192 1.64 -3.68 -15.72
C ILE A 192 3.17 -3.65 -15.60
N ALA A 193 3.73 -3.91 -14.44
CA ALA A 193 5.18 -3.98 -14.26
C ALA A 193 5.82 -5.04 -15.16
N GLN A 194 5.17 -6.20 -15.33
CA GLN A 194 5.58 -7.27 -16.24
C GLN A 194 5.57 -6.81 -17.70
N TYR A 195 4.49 -6.17 -18.15
CA TYR A 195 4.42 -5.66 -19.52
C TYR A 195 5.46 -4.58 -19.80
N LEU A 196 5.68 -3.68 -18.87
CA LEU A 196 6.75 -2.68 -18.99
C LEU A 196 8.12 -3.36 -19.13
N ARG A 197 8.39 -4.37 -18.31
CA ARG A 197 9.63 -5.15 -18.42
C ARG A 197 9.79 -5.85 -19.76
N MET A 198 8.74 -6.51 -20.25
CA MET A 198 8.74 -7.16 -21.57
C MET A 198 9.00 -6.18 -22.71
N ALA A 199 8.53 -4.95 -22.57
CA ALA A 199 8.78 -3.86 -23.52
C ALA A 199 10.16 -3.18 -23.34
N GLY A 200 11.02 -3.69 -22.45
CA GLY A 200 12.35 -3.14 -22.20
C GLY A 200 12.39 -1.97 -21.19
N TRP A 201 11.26 -1.62 -20.60
CA TRP A 201 11.13 -0.57 -19.59
C TRP A 201 11.34 -1.12 -18.17
N GLY A 202 11.42 -0.22 -17.19
CA GLY A 202 11.49 -0.57 -15.79
C GLY A 202 10.75 0.42 -14.92
N THR A 203 10.57 0.05 -13.65
CA THR A 203 9.78 0.81 -12.69
C THR A 203 10.65 1.57 -11.68
N THR A 204 10.09 2.61 -11.09
CA THR A 204 10.58 3.24 -9.86
C THR A 204 9.83 2.66 -8.68
N THR A 205 8.69 3.25 -8.34
CA THR A 205 7.83 2.82 -7.24
C THR A 205 6.52 2.29 -7.80
N VAL A 206 6.09 1.14 -7.30
CA VAL A 206 4.81 0.51 -7.63
C VAL A 206 3.95 0.54 -6.39
N ILE A 207 2.81 1.22 -6.46
CA ILE A 207 1.86 1.37 -5.34
C ILE A 207 0.54 0.73 -5.72
N SER A 208 0.06 -0.17 -4.85
CA SER A 208 -1.31 -0.62 -4.87
C SER A 208 -2.11 0.18 -3.83
N SER A 209 -2.88 1.16 -4.30
CA SER A 209 -3.62 2.07 -3.43
C SER A 209 -4.78 1.41 -2.71
N GLY A 210 -5.29 0.31 -3.25
CA GLY A 210 -6.54 -0.30 -2.83
C GLY A 210 -7.76 0.29 -3.54
N LYS A 211 -8.93 -0.22 -3.17
CA LYS A 211 -10.21 0.07 -3.81
C LYS A 211 -11.41 0.06 -2.85
N ASP A 212 -11.16 0.11 -1.55
CA ASP A 212 -12.21 0.31 -0.56
C ASP A 212 -12.87 1.69 -0.74
N VAL A 213 -14.08 1.86 -0.20
CA VAL A 213 -14.81 3.13 -0.28
C VAL A 213 -13.99 4.28 0.29
N TYR A 214 -13.16 4.01 1.31
CA TYR A 214 -12.26 4.98 1.88
C TYR A 214 -10.80 4.52 1.74
N ILE A 215 -10.05 5.26 0.93
CA ILE A 215 -8.62 5.02 0.66
C ILE A 215 -7.78 6.06 1.39
N HIS A 216 -6.67 5.63 1.98
CA HIS A 216 -5.80 6.53 2.76
C HIS A 216 -4.74 7.25 1.91
N TYR A 217 -4.19 6.57 0.92
CA TYR A 217 -3.23 7.15 -0.02
C TYR A 217 -3.80 7.04 -1.43
N ALA A 218 -4.27 8.15 -1.97
CA ALA A 218 -5.00 8.18 -3.22
C ALA A 218 -4.21 8.86 -4.36
N ALA A 219 -4.83 9.03 -5.51
CA ALA A 219 -4.19 9.60 -6.69
C ALA A 219 -3.64 11.03 -6.48
N PRO A 220 -4.29 11.93 -5.73
CA PRO A 220 -3.71 13.25 -5.46
C PRO A 220 -2.38 13.18 -4.71
N GLU A 221 -2.27 12.32 -3.70
CA GLU A 221 -1.03 12.11 -2.96
C GLU A 221 0.06 11.52 -3.85
N PHE A 222 -0.31 10.53 -4.66
CA PHE A 222 0.60 9.95 -5.61
C PHE A 222 1.11 10.98 -6.63
N ALA A 223 0.22 11.81 -7.19
CA ALA A 223 0.59 12.84 -8.16
C ALA A 223 1.58 13.86 -7.56
N PHE A 224 1.35 14.27 -6.31
CA PHE A 224 2.26 15.14 -5.59
C PHE A 224 3.63 14.48 -5.36
N ALA A 225 3.66 13.26 -4.85
CA ALA A 225 4.91 12.53 -4.61
C ALA A 225 5.66 12.20 -5.91
N LEU A 226 4.94 11.93 -7.00
CA LEU A 226 5.48 11.73 -8.35
C LEU A 226 6.17 12.99 -8.86
N ALA A 227 5.56 14.17 -8.69
CA ALA A 227 6.13 15.44 -9.10
C ALA A 227 7.51 15.69 -8.45
N ASN A 228 7.65 15.28 -7.19
CA ASN A 228 8.86 15.45 -6.40
C ASN A 228 9.87 14.28 -6.49
N ASP A 229 9.58 13.24 -7.26
CA ASP A 229 10.51 12.12 -7.44
C ASP A 229 11.34 12.27 -8.72
N ALA A 230 12.60 12.66 -8.58
CA ALA A 230 13.51 12.86 -9.72
C ALA A 230 13.76 11.57 -10.53
N ARG A 231 13.58 10.37 -9.94
CA ARG A 231 13.77 9.07 -10.57
C ARG A 231 12.66 8.75 -11.58
N SER A 232 11.44 9.18 -11.27
CA SER A 232 10.25 8.90 -12.07
C SER A 232 10.09 9.95 -13.17
N LYS A 233 10.07 9.50 -14.41
CA LYS A 233 9.87 10.37 -15.59
C LYS A 233 8.44 10.34 -16.12
N ALA A 234 7.71 9.25 -15.85
CA ALA A 234 6.32 9.06 -16.21
C ALA A 234 5.63 8.14 -15.23
N ALA A 235 4.31 8.04 -15.35
CA ALA A 235 3.51 7.12 -14.56
C ALA A 235 2.53 6.31 -15.39
N VAL A 236 2.13 5.14 -14.87
CA VAL A 236 0.97 4.37 -15.33
C VAL A 236 -0.02 4.30 -14.18
N LEU A 237 -1.29 4.62 -14.50
CA LEU A 237 -2.41 4.52 -13.57
C LEU A 237 -3.35 3.40 -14.03
N TYR A 238 -3.80 2.59 -13.09
CA TYR A 238 -4.88 1.63 -13.31
C TYR A 238 -6.06 2.01 -12.43
N CYS A 239 -7.14 2.47 -13.06
CA CYS A 239 -8.29 3.09 -12.42
C CYS A 239 -9.52 2.20 -12.58
N GLU A 240 -10.03 1.67 -11.46
CA GLU A 240 -11.28 0.91 -11.40
C GLU A 240 -12.48 1.85 -11.15
N PRO A 241 -13.71 1.43 -11.47
CA PRO A 241 -14.90 2.16 -11.07
C PRO A 241 -15.03 2.23 -9.54
N GLY A 242 -15.57 3.34 -9.05
CA GLY A 242 -15.71 3.63 -7.62
C GLY A 242 -14.68 4.64 -7.14
N GLY A 243 -15.14 5.62 -6.34
CA GLY A 243 -14.34 6.77 -5.92
C GLY A 243 -14.02 7.76 -7.05
N TYR A 244 -13.72 9.01 -6.69
CA TYR A 244 -13.35 10.06 -7.65
C TYR A 244 -11.95 10.59 -7.41
N TYR A 245 -11.15 9.86 -6.67
CA TYR A 245 -9.84 10.33 -6.23
C TYR A 245 -8.92 10.72 -7.38
N GLU A 246 -9.04 10.06 -8.54
CA GLU A 246 -8.23 10.38 -9.72
C GLU A 246 -8.59 11.72 -10.34
N LEU A 247 -9.85 12.16 -10.20
CA LEU A 247 -10.32 13.43 -10.74
C LEU A 247 -9.78 14.64 -9.97
N ASP A 248 -9.39 14.44 -8.72
CA ASP A 248 -8.79 15.49 -7.87
C ASP A 248 -7.26 15.54 -8.02
N ALA A 249 -6.66 14.67 -8.82
CA ALA A 249 -5.21 14.59 -8.97
C ALA A 249 -4.68 15.57 -10.02
N ASN A 250 -3.61 16.29 -9.68
CA ASN A 250 -2.91 17.18 -10.61
C ASN A 250 -1.56 16.57 -11.02
N PHE A 251 -1.51 15.93 -12.18
CA PHE A 251 -0.30 15.33 -12.71
C PHE A 251 0.52 16.35 -13.50
N THR A 252 1.76 16.56 -13.10
CA THR A 252 2.73 17.44 -13.78
C THR A 252 3.73 16.68 -14.64
N LYS A 253 3.78 15.36 -14.52
CA LYS A 253 4.59 14.47 -15.36
C LYS A 253 3.70 13.68 -16.31
N PRO A 254 4.23 13.22 -17.46
CA PRO A 254 3.50 12.37 -18.38
C PRO A 254 2.94 11.13 -17.69
N PHE A 255 1.70 10.77 -17.99
CA PHE A 255 1.10 9.55 -17.49
C PHE A 255 0.18 8.89 -18.52
N VAL A 256 -0.05 7.61 -18.35
CA VAL A 256 -1.04 6.82 -19.08
C VAL A 256 -2.02 6.24 -18.08
N ALA A 257 -3.31 6.48 -18.29
CA ALA A 257 -4.37 5.91 -17.46
C ALA A 257 -5.08 4.77 -18.18
N CYS A 258 -5.13 3.60 -17.55
CA CYS A 258 -5.95 2.47 -17.96
C CYS A 258 -7.25 2.51 -17.13
N VAL A 259 -8.30 3.10 -17.70
CA VAL A 259 -9.62 3.18 -17.06
C VAL A 259 -10.46 1.99 -17.49
N VAL A 260 -10.83 1.15 -16.52
CA VAL A 260 -11.56 -0.10 -16.74
C VAL A 260 -13.01 -0.02 -16.27
N GLY A 261 -13.83 -1.00 -16.66
CA GLY A 261 -15.20 -1.14 -16.15
C GLY A 261 -16.27 -0.37 -16.93
N ARG A 262 -15.99 0.14 -18.13
CA ARG A 262 -16.97 0.87 -18.98
C ARG A 262 -18.25 0.06 -19.27
N TRP A 263 -18.14 -1.27 -19.29
CA TRP A 263 -19.29 -2.17 -19.48
C TRP A 263 -20.26 -2.18 -18.31
N LYS A 264 -19.86 -1.72 -17.11
CA LYS A 264 -20.72 -1.68 -15.91
C LYS A 264 -21.97 -0.81 -16.11
N SER A 265 -21.91 0.22 -16.94
CA SER A 265 -23.08 1.04 -17.28
C SER A 265 -24.21 0.25 -17.96
N LYS A 266 -23.90 -0.95 -18.49
CA LYS A 266 -24.89 -1.84 -19.15
C LYS A 266 -25.51 -2.84 -18.17
N LEU A 267 -25.10 -2.86 -16.92
CA LEU A 267 -25.62 -3.79 -15.93
C LEU A 267 -26.81 -3.20 -15.18
N THR A 268 -27.79 -4.06 -14.89
CA THR A 268 -29.01 -3.69 -14.16
C THR A 268 -28.83 -3.73 -12.64
N ARG A 269 -27.67 -4.16 -12.15
CA ARG A 269 -27.35 -4.23 -10.72
C ARG A 269 -25.98 -3.64 -10.45
N ALA A 270 -25.78 -3.12 -9.24
CA ALA A 270 -24.47 -2.71 -8.77
C ALA A 270 -23.54 -3.94 -8.71
N VAL A 271 -22.35 -3.81 -9.28
CA VAL A 271 -21.29 -4.81 -9.20
C VAL A 271 -19.98 -4.10 -8.86
N GLY A 272 -19.15 -4.80 -8.12
CA GLY A 272 -17.87 -4.29 -7.68
C GLY A 272 -16.78 -5.34 -7.72
N HIS A 273 -15.55 -4.90 -7.59
CA HIS A 273 -14.39 -5.74 -7.39
C HIS A 273 -13.86 -5.47 -5.97
N ALA A 274 -13.91 -6.47 -5.12
CA ALA A 274 -13.62 -6.35 -3.69
C ALA A 274 -14.45 -5.23 -3.03
N GLY A 275 -13.87 -4.17 -2.49
CA GLY A 275 -14.57 -3.03 -1.89
C GLY A 275 -15.05 -1.96 -2.88
N ALA A 276 -14.62 -2.01 -4.14
CA ALA A 276 -14.97 -1.02 -5.16
C ALA A 276 -16.38 -1.25 -5.71
N MET A 277 -17.37 -0.62 -5.10
CA MET A 277 -18.76 -0.62 -5.56
C MET A 277 -18.99 0.62 -6.42
N ALA A 278 -19.42 0.41 -7.67
CA ALA A 278 -19.83 1.49 -8.55
C ALA A 278 -21.35 1.58 -8.62
N GLY A 279 -21.88 2.76 -8.41
CA GLY A 279 -23.30 3.06 -8.51
C GLY A 279 -23.53 4.51 -8.98
N GLY A 280 -24.51 4.72 -9.84
CA GLY A 280 -24.86 6.08 -10.30
C GLY A 280 -23.78 6.70 -11.20
N SER A 281 -23.33 7.89 -10.85
CA SER A 281 -22.33 8.69 -11.59
C SER A 281 -20.88 8.21 -11.39
N ASP A 282 -20.67 7.22 -10.55
CA ASP A 282 -19.35 6.72 -10.14
C ASP A 282 -18.79 5.70 -11.13
N ASP A 283 -18.92 6.01 -12.40
CA ASP A 283 -18.60 5.08 -13.45
C ASP A 283 -17.26 5.40 -14.16
N ALA A 284 -16.82 4.44 -14.95
CA ALA A 284 -15.60 4.57 -15.73
C ALA A 284 -15.69 5.67 -16.78
N LEU A 285 -16.87 6.13 -17.17
CA LEU A 285 -17.05 7.17 -18.18
C LEU A 285 -16.62 8.53 -17.64
N ALA A 286 -16.97 8.84 -16.37
CA ALA A 286 -16.52 10.08 -15.72
C ALA A 286 -14.98 10.14 -15.64
N LYS A 287 -14.34 9.04 -15.25
CA LYS A 287 -12.87 8.95 -15.19
C LYS A 287 -12.19 8.97 -16.57
N PHE A 288 -12.89 8.51 -17.59
CA PHE A 288 -12.37 8.51 -18.95
C PHE A 288 -12.46 9.90 -19.61
N ALA A 289 -13.45 10.70 -19.22
CA ALA A 289 -13.68 12.03 -19.77
C ALA A 289 -12.77 13.12 -19.15
N ALA A 290 -12.24 12.84 -17.96
CA ALA A 290 -11.34 13.75 -17.24
C ALA A 290 -9.88 13.61 -17.69
#